data_bca194b06c3fed5fdfd31ef6f8a1c280
#
_entry.id   bca194b06c3fed5fdfd31ef6f8a1c280
#
_cell.length_a   1.000
_cell.length_b   1.000
_cell.length_c   1.000
_cell.angle_alpha   90.00
_cell.angle_beta   90.00
_cell.angle_gamma   90.00
#
_symmetry.space_group_name_H-M   'P 1'
#
loop_
_entity.id
_entity.type
_entity.pdbx_description
1 polymer ?
#
loop_
_entity_poly.entity_id
_entity_poly.type
_entity_poly.pdbx_seq_one_letter_code
_entity_poly.pdbx_strand_id
1 'polypeptide(L)'
;YNHDKDDCTAVGMQSLFTMTSGTRNVALGGGAGYAITSGADNITLGVNAGNSITTGANNVAVGKDAMDAVTTGDSNICIGKGSAISAVDTDGEITIGFNTGGNGSNSFTVGFNGTETRFPTMGATTVSASSDERLKNNITTSSAGLSFINALRPVTYKWKNKGDIPSTFKQYTEGSTESYNMDSTTKHGFIAQEVKAALDSHSEVKDGQSIWDIASDGTQSIGDSGLIPMLVKALQEADDKIDALTTRITTLEG
;
A
#
# COMPACT_ATOMS: atom_id res chain seq x y z
N TYR A 1 2.86 -26.46 -28.28
CA TYR A 1 2.27 -26.19 -29.60
C TYR A 1 2.78 -24.84 -30.03
N ASN A 2 3.80 -24.83 -30.91
CA ASN A 2 4.23 -23.63 -31.59
C ASN A 2 3.47 -23.62 -32.93
N HIS A 3 2.38 -22.90 -33.01
CA HIS A 3 1.82 -22.53 -34.28
C HIS A 3 2.57 -21.31 -34.80
N ASP A 4 2.74 -21.17 -36.12
CA ASP A 4 3.37 -20.09 -36.91
C ASP A 4 3.04 -18.64 -36.43
N LYS A 5 3.10 -18.43 -35.11
CA LYS A 5 2.84 -17.19 -34.39
C LYS A 5 4.16 -16.71 -33.83
N ASP A 6 4.66 -15.64 -34.38
CA ASP A 6 5.98 -15.12 -34.11
C ASP A 6 6.25 -14.95 -32.61
N ASP A 7 7.24 -15.69 -32.09
CA ASP A 7 7.81 -15.56 -30.74
C ASP A 7 6.87 -15.86 -29.55
N CYS A 8 5.86 -16.74 -29.69
CA CYS A 8 5.02 -17.16 -28.57
C CYS A 8 5.57 -18.39 -27.86
N THR A 9 5.41 -18.42 -26.52
CA THR A 9 5.73 -19.57 -25.67
C THR A 9 4.49 -20.03 -24.91
N ALA A 10 4.07 -21.28 -25.08
CA ALA A 10 2.92 -21.87 -24.40
C ALA A 10 3.29 -23.22 -23.76
N VAL A 11 3.14 -23.31 -22.43
CA VAL A 11 3.38 -24.55 -21.67
C VAL A 11 2.23 -24.79 -20.70
N GLY A 12 1.52 -25.88 -20.89
CA GLY A 12 0.38 -26.29 -20.09
C GLY A 12 -0.84 -26.61 -20.93
N MET A 13 -1.79 -27.36 -20.34
CA MET A 13 -3.03 -27.73 -21.02
C MET A 13 -3.85 -26.46 -21.32
N GLN A 14 -4.26 -26.27 -22.59
CA GLN A 14 -5.04 -25.14 -23.04
C GLN A 14 -4.39 -23.74 -22.85
N SER A 15 -3.08 -23.66 -22.69
CA SER A 15 -2.37 -22.38 -22.73
C SER A 15 -2.39 -21.80 -24.15
N LEU A 16 -2.73 -20.50 -24.31
CA LEU A 16 -2.92 -19.79 -25.59
C LEU A 16 -3.86 -20.53 -26.58
N PHE A 17 -4.89 -21.18 -26.05
CA PHE A 17 -5.69 -22.14 -26.84
C PHE A 17 -6.45 -21.49 -28.02
N THR A 18 -7.02 -20.29 -27.82
CA THR A 18 -7.84 -19.62 -28.84
C THR A 18 -7.06 -18.64 -29.71
N MET A 19 -5.74 -18.58 -29.57
CA MET A 19 -4.93 -17.60 -30.26
C MET A 19 -5.01 -17.70 -31.80
N THR A 20 -5.33 -16.59 -32.46
CA THR A 20 -5.50 -16.51 -33.92
C THR A 20 -4.38 -15.71 -34.61
N SER A 21 -4.01 -14.55 -34.09
CA SER A 21 -3.00 -13.63 -34.66
C SER A 21 -2.11 -12.92 -33.65
N GLY A 22 -2.25 -13.24 -32.35
CA GLY A 22 -1.40 -12.68 -31.30
C GLY A 22 0.07 -13.07 -31.46
N THR A 23 0.98 -12.19 -31.07
CA THR A 23 2.44 -12.40 -31.17
C THR A 23 3.13 -12.11 -29.84
N ARG A 24 4.30 -12.70 -29.61
CA ARG A 24 5.17 -12.45 -28.43
C ARG A 24 4.49 -12.69 -27.08
N ASN A 25 3.52 -13.60 -27.04
CA ASN A 25 2.85 -13.98 -25.80
C ASN A 25 3.58 -15.11 -25.09
N VAL A 26 3.71 -15.02 -23.76
CA VAL A 26 4.26 -16.08 -22.91
C VAL A 26 3.16 -16.58 -21.99
N ALA A 27 2.84 -17.87 -22.07
CA ALA A 27 1.84 -18.52 -21.21
C ALA A 27 2.42 -19.80 -20.58
N LEU A 28 2.45 -19.84 -19.25
CA LEU A 28 2.90 -20.98 -18.48
C LEU A 28 1.86 -21.36 -17.40
N GLY A 29 1.15 -22.43 -17.61
CA GLY A 29 0.10 -22.94 -16.72
C GLY A 29 -1.12 -23.44 -17.48
N GLY A 30 -1.92 -24.33 -16.89
CA GLY A 30 -3.19 -24.74 -17.47
C GLY A 30 -4.14 -23.57 -17.62
N GLY A 31 -4.67 -23.32 -18.82
CA GLY A 31 -5.56 -22.20 -19.12
C GLY A 31 -4.90 -20.80 -19.11
N ALA A 32 -3.58 -20.71 -18.99
CA ALA A 32 -2.88 -19.42 -19.04
C ALA A 32 -3.09 -18.76 -20.41
N GLY A 33 -3.57 -17.49 -20.43
CA GLY A 33 -3.89 -16.76 -21.67
C GLY A 33 -4.90 -17.46 -22.58
N TYR A 34 -5.78 -18.29 -22.04
CA TYR A 34 -6.69 -19.16 -22.80
C TYR A 34 -7.46 -18.44 -23.91
N ALA A 35 -8.05 -17.28 -23.61
CA ALA A 35 -8.90 -16.53 -24.53
C ALA A 35 -8.16 -15.55 -25.44
N ILE A 36 -6.82 -15.44 -25.35
CA ILE A 36 -6.06 -14.54 -26.22
C ILE A 36 -6.31 -14.90 -27.69
N THR A 37 -6.82 -13.93 -28.46
CA THR A 37 -7.06 -14.09 -29.90
C THR A 37 -6.02 -13.33 -30.72
N SER A 38 -6.00 -12.00 -30.61
CA SER A 38 -5.07 -11.10 -31.33
C SER A 38 -4.19 -10.27 -30.39
N GLY A 39 -4.39 -10.35 -29.08
CA GLY A 39 -3.53 -9.67 -28.09
C GLY A 39 -2.08 -10.07 -28.23
N ALA A 40 -1.16 -9.10 -28.04
CA ALA A 40 0.28 -9.30 -28.19
C ALA A 40 1.04 -8.89 -26.92
N ASP A 41 2.28 -9.38 -26.77
CA ASP A 41 3.18 -8.97 -25.69
C ASP A 41 2.64 -9.25 -24.28
N ASN A 42 1.78 -10.25 -24.11
CA ASN A 42 1.23 -10.61 -22.80
C ASN A 42 2.09 -11.69 -22.13
N ILE A 43 2.27 -11.58 -20.82
CA ILE A 43 2.91 -12.59 -19.96
C ILE A 43 1.88 -13.14 -18.99
N THR A 44 1.53 -14.42 -19.08
CA THR A 44 0.55 -15.09 -18.23
C THR A 44 1.18 -16.32 -17.56
N LEU A 45 1.49 -16.21 -16.27
CA LEU A 45 2.18 -17.25 -15.50
C LEU A 45 1.30 -17.73 -14.33
N GLY A 46 0.74 -18.91 -14.44
CA GLY A 46 -0.12 -19.54 -13.44
C GLY A 46 -1.36 -20.18 -14.05
N VAL A 47 -2.01 -21.07 -13.30
CA VAL A 47 -3.28 -21.67 -13.73
C VAL A 47 -4.32 -20.57 -13.90
N ASN A 48 -4.95 -20.48 -15.07
CA ASN A 48 -5.92 -19.46 -15.47
C ASN A 48 -5.41 -18.01 -15.38
N ALA A 49 -4.10 -17.76 -15.33
CA ALA A 49 -3.59 -16.39 -15.39
C ALA A 49 -3.96 -15.75 -16.73
N GLY A 50 -4.59 -14.56 -16.70
CA GLY A 50 -5.02 -13.84 -17.91
C GLY A 50 -5.96 -14.62 -18.82
N ASN A 51 -6.75 -15.54 -18.28
CA ASN A 51 -7.54 -16.48 -19.09
C ASN A 51 -8.66 -15.83 -19.91
N SER A 52 -9.08 -14.61 -19.57
CA SER A 52 -10.12 -13.85 -20.25
C SER A 52 -9.59 -12.78 -21.22
N ILE A 53 -8.27 -12.52 -21.25
CA ILE A 53 -7.67 -11.58 -22.20
C ILE A 53 -7.99 -12.03 -23.63
N THR A 54 -8.50 -11.12 -24.45
CA THR A 54 -8.83 -11.40 -25.86
C THR A 54 -7.94 -10.63 -26.81
N THR A 55 -8.06 -9.31 -26.84
CA THR A 55 -7.30 -8.40 -27.70
C THR A 55 -6.33 -7.51 -26.93
N GLY A 56 -6.43 -7.49 -25.59
CA GLY A 56 -5.54 -6.72 -24.71
C GLY A 56 -4.07 -7.08 -24.91
N ALA A 57 -3.19 -6.08 -24.85
CA ALA A 57 -1.76 -6.20 -25.12
C ALA A 57 -0.90 -5.68 -23.95
N ASN A 58 0.37 -6.12 -23.91
CA ASN A 58 1.34 -5.68 -22.90
C ASN A 58 0.93 -5.96 -21.43
N ASN A 59 0.09 -6.96 -21.18
CA ASN A 59 -0.36 -7.29 -19.83
C ASN A 59 0.57 -8.32 -19.17
N VAL A 60 0.75 -8.21 -17.85
CA VAL A 60 1.51 -9.14 -17.02
C VAL A 60 0.58 -9.73 -15.95
N ALA A 61 0.28 -11.01 -16.03
CA ALA A 61 -0.50 -11.76 -15.06
C ALA A 61 0.35 -12.88 -14.45
N VAL A 62 0.67 -12.76 -13.16
CA VAL A 62 1.49 -13.74 -12.44
C VAL A 62 0.77 -14.23 -11.20
N GLY A 63 0.39 -15.49 -11.19
CA GLY A 63 -0.33 -16.15 -10.11
C GLY A 63 -1.58 -16.88 -10.62
N LYS A 64 -2.05 -17.87 -9.83
CA LYS A 64 -3.30 -18.56 -10.14
C LYS A 64 -4.47 -17.58 -10.16
N ASP A 65 -5.28 -17.60 -11.23
CA ASP A 65 -6.44 -16.73 -11.42
C ASP A 65 -6.08 -15.21 -11.36
N ALA A 66 -4.82 -14.84 -11.62
CA ALA A 66 -4.41 -13.44 -11.73
C ALA A 66 -4.94 -12.86 -13.04
N MET A 67 -5.51 -11.64 -13.00
CA MET A 67 -6.04 -10.92 -14.17
C MET A 67 -7.07 -11.74 -14.95
N ASP A 68 -7.97 -12.42 -14.25
CA ASP A 68 -8.94 -13.34 -14.88
C ASP A 68 -10.14 -12.64 -15.54
N ALA A 69 -10.33 -11.34 -15.31
CA ALA A 69 -11.46 -10.57 -15.83
C ALA A 69 -11.12 -9.59 -16.98
N VAL A 70 -9.83 -9.35 -17.28
CA VAL A 70 -9.41 -8.45 -18.37
C VAL A 70 -9.76 -9.05 -19.72
N THR A 71 -10.30 -8.24 -20.63
CA THR A 71 -10.59 -8.66 -22.01
C THR A 71 -9.82 -7.82 -23.04
N THR A 72 -9.93 -6.51 -22.99
CA THR A 72 -9.37 -5.57 -23.97
C THR A 72 -8.37 -4.58 -23.39
N GLY A 73 -8.25 -4.48 -22.05
CA GLY A 73 -7.34 -3.56 -21.39
C GLY A 73 -5.86 -3.83 -21.67
N ASP A 74 -5.07 -2.77 -21.77
CA ASP A 74 -3.67 -2.78 -22.15
C ASP A 74 -2.74 -2.38 -20.98
N SER A 75 -1.50 -2.89 -21.01
CA SER A 75 -0.41 -2.45 -20.12
C SER A 75 -0.70 -2.63 -18.62
N ASN A 76 -1.49 -3.61 -18.24
CA ASN A 76 -1.82 -3.89 -16.85
C ASN A 76 -0.87 -4.91 -16.24
N ILE A 77 -0.65 -4.81 -14.92
CA ILE A 77 0.19 -5.74 -14.15
C ILE A 77 -0.61 -6.27 -12.96
N CYS A 78 -0.84 -7.59 -12.92
CA CYS A 78 -1.40 -8.30 -11.78
C CYS A 78 -0.42 -9.35 -11.27
N ILE A 79 0.02 -9.22 -10.03
CA ILE A 79 0.94 -10.17 -9.39
C ILE A 79 0.33 -10.67 -8.08
N GLY A 80 0.09 -11.97 -8.00
CA GLY A 80 -0.48 -12.65 -6.86
C GLY A 80 -1.72 -13.46 -7.24
N LYS A 81 -2.03 -14.49 -6.45
CA LYS A 81 -3.23 -15.30 -6.66
C LYS A 81 -4.48 -14.44 -6.53
N GLY A 82 -5.37 -14.45 -7.55
CA GLY A 82 -6.62 -13.71 -7.56
C GLY A 82 -6.44 -12.19 -7.55
N SER A 83 -5.24 -11.67 -7.88
CA SER A 83 -5.08 -10.24 -8.12
C SER A 83 -5.83 -9.84 -9.39
N ALA A 84 -6.60 -8.75 -9.33
CA ALA A 84 -7.49 -8.36 -10.41
C ALA A 84 -7.38 -6.86 -10.69
N ILE A 85 -7.62 -6.45 -11.92
CA ILE A 85 -7.84 -5.05 -12.28
C ILE A 85 -9.31 -4.66 -12.05
N SER A 86 -9.58 -3.36 -12.06
CA SER A 86 -10.88 -2.79 -11.69
C SER A 86 -11.99 -3.02 -12.73
N ALA A 87 -11.64 -3.11 -14.03
CA ALA A 87 -12.59 -3.36 -15.11
C ALA A 87 -11.93 -4.08 -16.30
N VAL A 88 -12.76 -4.60 -17.21
CA VAL A 88 -12.33 -5.45 -18.33
C VAL A 88 -11.50 -4.73 -19.41
N ASP A 89 -11.60 -3.41 -19.46
CA ASP A 89 -10.99 -2.49 -20.43
C ASP A 89 -10.05 -1.45 -19.80
N THR A 90 -9.64 -1.67 -18.56
CA THR A 90 -8.73 -0.76 -17.82
C THR A 90 -7.32 -0.83 -18.39
N ASP A 91 -6.64 0.33 -18.48
CA ASP A 91 -5.27 0.45 -18.97
C ASP A 91 -4.30 0.96 -17.90
N GLY A 92 -3.07 0.43 -17.92
CA GLY A 92 -1.97 0.92 -17.09
C GLY A 92 -2.17 0.71 -15.59
N GLU A 93 -3.01 -0.22 -15.18
CA GLU A 93 -3.26 -0.51 -13.78
C GLU A 93 -2.28 -1.55 -13.22
N ILE A 94 -1.73 -1.29 -12.03
CA ILE A 94 -0.82 -2.21 -11.35
C ILE A 94 -1.48 -2.70 -10.06
N THR A 95 -1.62 -4.01 -9.92
CA THR A 95 -2.20 -4.65 -8.73
C THR A 95 -1.29 -5.76 -8.21
N ILE A 96 -0.86 -5.67 -6.97
CA ILE A 96 0.04 -6.64 -6.35
C ILE A 96 -0.53 -7.15 -5.03
N GLY A 97 -0.65 -8.47 -4.89
CA GLY A 97 -1.05 -9.13 -3.65
C GLY A 97 -2.06 -10.26 -3.84
N PHE A 98 -2.46 -10.88 -2.74
CA PHE A 98 -3.45 -11.97 -2.72
C PHE A 98 -4.87 -11.41 -2.67
N ASN A 99 -5.74 -11.80 -3.62
CA ASN A 99 -7.11 -11.29 -3.75
C ASN A 99 -7.18 -9.75 -3.66
N THR A 100 -6.26 -9.06 -4.32
CA THR A 100 -6.19 -7.60 -4.34
C THR A 100 -6.94 -7.08 -5.56
N GLY A 101 -7.86 -6.14 -5.35
CA GLY A 101 -8.61 -5.48 -6.43
C GLY A 101 -7.94 -4.19 -6.90
N GLY A 102 -8.12 -3.86 -8.15
CA GLY A 102 -7.63 -2.62 -8.74
C GLY A 102 -8.45 -1.38 -8.39
N ASN A 103 -8.03 -0.21 -8.86
CA ASN A 103 -8.65 1.08 -8.52
C ASN A 103 -8.84 2.02 -9.75
N GLY A 104 -8.77 1.50 -10.95
CA GLY A 104 -8.94 2.25 -12.19
C GLY A 104 -7.65 2.45 -12.98
N SER A 105 -7.78 2.92 -14.21
CA SER A 105 -6.66 3.16 -15.11
C SER A 105 -5.57 4.04 -14.50
N ASN A 106 -4.30 3.68 -14.77
CA ASN A 106 -3.12 4.39 -14.28
C ASN A 106 -3.00 4.43 -12.75
N SER A 107 -3.59 3.48 -12.04
CA SER A 107 -3.47 3.36 -10.59
C SER A 107 -2.49 2.26 -10.17
N PHE A 108 -2.03 2.32 -8.92
CA PHE A 108 -1.21 1.29 -8.29
C PHE A 108 -1.84 0.86 -6.96
N THR A 109 -2.12 -0.42 -6.82
CA THR A 109 -2.70 -1.00 -5.61
C THR A 109 -1.81 -2.13 -5.09
N VAL A 110 -1.54 -2.11 -3.79
CA VAL A 110 -0.91 -3.22 -3.07
C VAL A 110 -1.84 -3.66 -1.94
N GLY A 111 -2.09 -4.96 -1.81
CA GLY A 111 -3.04 -5.39 -0.80
C GLY A 111 -3.01 -6.88 -0.47
N PHE A 112 -3.85 -7.24 0.49
CA PHE A 112 -4.06 -8.60 0.90
C PHE A 112 -5.54 -8.79 1.28
N ASN A 113 -6.26 -9.61 0.50
CA ASN A 113 -7.62 -10.08 0.79
C ASN A 113 -8.61 -8.96 1.15
N GLY A 114 -8.68 -7.92 0.31
CA GLY A 114 -9.59 -6.77 0.48
C GLY A 114 -9.06 -5.67 1.40
N THR A 115 -7.88 -5.83 1.99
CA THR A 115 -7.18 -4.74 2.70
C THR A 115 -6.12 -4.17 1.77
N GLU A 116 -6.32 -2.97 1.27
CA GLU A 116 -5.54 -2.42 0.17
C GLU A 116 -5.01 -1.03 0.47
N THR A 117 -3.77 -0.79 0.06
CA THR A 117 -3.15 0.53 -0.03
C THR A 117 -3.15 0.95 -1.49
N ARG A 118 -3.76 2.08 -1.79
CA ARG A 118 -3.99 2.56 -3.15
C ARG A 118 -3.29 3.86 -3.43
N PHE A 119 -2.68 3.94 -4.61
CA PHE A 119 -2.21 5.17 -5.24
C PHE A 119 -3.15 5.43 -6.43
N PRO A 120 -4.15 6.31 -6.28
CA PRO A 120 -5.26 6.42 -7.24
C PRO A 120 -4.83 6.90 -8.63
N THR A 121 -3.64 7.48 -8.75
CA THR A 121 -3.04 7.85 -10.04
C THR A 121 -1.53 7.69 -9.94
N MET A 122 -0.88 7.09 -10.93
CA MET A 122 0.58 7.01 -10.98
C MET A 122 1.17 8.43 -11.02
N GLY A 123 2.04 8.74 -10.05
CA GLY A 123 2.55 10.09 -9.81
C GLY A 123 1.81 10.87 -8.72
N ALA A 124 0.71 10.34 -8.15
CA ALA A 124 0.12 10.93 -6.95
C ALA A 124 1.07 10.81 -5.75
N THR A 125 1.20 11.89 -5.00
CA THR A 125 1.99 11.92 -3.75
C THR A 125 1.19 11.45 -2.54
N THR A 126 -0.09 11.16 -2.71
CA THR A 126 -1.02 10.74 -1.66
C THR A 126 -1.32 9.25 -1.75
N VAL A 127 -1.19 8.58 -0.61
CA VAL A 127 -1.64 7.20 -0.42
C VAL A 127 -3.04 7.24 0.17
N SER A 128 -3.99 6.50 -0.41
CA SER A 128 -5.33 6.36 0.14
C SER A 128 -5.60 4.93 0.62
N ALA A 129 -6.34 4.80 1.70
CA ALA A 129 -6.89 3.55 2.19
C ALA A 129 -8.41 3.66 2.24
N SER A 130 -9.11 2.52 2.14
CA SER A 130 -10.57 2.47 2.22
C SER A 130 -11.04 3.05 3.57
N SER A 131 -11.95 4.04 3.52
CA SER A 131 -12.52 4.71 4.70
C SER A 131 -14.05 4.90 4.63
N ASP A 132 -14.72 4.09 3.80
CA ASP A 132 -16.17 4.10 3.62
C ASP A 132 -16.86 3.68 4.94
N GLU A 133 -17.88 4.43 5.35
CA GLU A 133 -18.66 4.14 6.56
C GLU A 133 -19.27 2.74 6.56
N ARG A 134 -19.69 2.25 5.40
CA ARG A 134 -20.29 0.91 5.23
C ARG A 134 -19.34 -0.25 5.56
N LEU A 135 -18.02 0.03 5.60
CA LEU A 135 -16.98 -0.93 5.95
C LEU A 135 -16.57 -0.85 7.42
N LYS A 136 -17.14 0.09 8.19
CA LYS A 136 -16.77 0.36 9.58
C LYS A 136 -17.89 -0.03 10.53
N ASN A 137 -17.50 -0.46 11.72
CA ASN A 137 -18.42 -0.80 12.81
C ASN A 137 -18.06 0.01 14.06
N ASN A 138 -19.02 0.21 14.97
CA ASN A 138 -18.82 0.89 16.25
C ASN A 138 -18.19 2.29 16.11
N ILE A 139 -18.66 3.08 15.15
CA ILE A 139 -18.15 4.44 14.90
C ILE A 139 -18.52 5.32 16.09
N THR A 140 -17.52 5.86 16.78
CA THR A 140 -17.67 6.81 17.89
C THR A 140 -16.71 7.98 17.71
N THR A 141 -17.06 9.13 18.28
CA THR A 141 -16.17 10.29 18.30
C THR A 141 -14.94 9.99 19.15
N SER A 142 -13.75 10.22 18.60
CA SER A 142 -12.49 10.00 19.33
C SER A 142 -12.32 11.01 20.45
N SER A 143 -11.90 10.54 21.62
CA SER A 143 -11.45 11.35 22.75
C SER A 143 -9.94 11.59 22.78
N ALA A 144 -9.18 10.94 21.86
CA ALA A 144 -7.75 11.11 21.74
C ALA A 144 -7.43 12.49 21.10
N GLY A 145 -7.12 13.46 21.90
CA GLY A 145 -6.91 14.84 21.50
C GLY A 145 -5.70 15.49 22.16
N LEU A 146 -5.88 16.67 22.71
CA LEU A 146 -4.82 17.53 23.21
C LEU A 146 -3.96 16.89 24.31
N SER A 147 -4.55 16.06 25.18
CA SER A 147 -3.82 15.35 26.23
C SER A 147 -2.75 14.43 25.66
N PHE A 148 -3.13 13.58 24.71
CA PHE A 148 -2.21 12.64 24.06
C PHE A 148 -1.16 13.37 23.21
N ILE A 149 -1.57 14.36 22.40
CA ILE A 149 -0.66 15.10 21.53
C ILE A 149 0.41 15.84 22.35
N ASN A 150 0.06 16.40 23.50
CA ASN A 150 1.02 17.07 24.40
C ASN A 150 2.00 16.10 25.09
N ALA A 151 1.70 14.80 25.14
CA ALA A 151 2.60 13.78 25.66
C ALA A 151 3.68 13.35 24.64
N LEU A 152 3.51 13.69 23.37
CA LEU A 152 4.48 13.39 22.32
C LEU A 152 5.61 14.45 22.31
N ARG A 153 6.84 14.01 22.10
CA ARG A 153 8.02 14.87 22.00
C ARG A 153 8.56 14.88 20.56
N PRO A 154 8.29 15.91 19.75
CA PRO A 154 8.94 16.07 18.46
C PRO A 154 10.45 16.26 18.64
N VAL A 155 11.24 15.60 17.80
CA VAL A 155 12.71 15.66 17.84
C VAL A 155 13.31 15.91 16.47
N THR A 156 14.54 16.42 16.47
CA THR A 156 15.40 16.36 15.30
C THR A 156 16.48 15.32 15.52
N TYR A 157 16.85 14.57 14.48
CA TYR A 157 17.85 13.52 14.59
C TYR A 157 18.64 13.33 13.29
N LYS A 158 19.75 12.62 13.39
CA LYS A 158 20.46 12.03 12.26
C LYS A 158 20.54 10.52 12.46
N TRP A 159 20.54 9.78 11.37
CA TRP A 159 20.75 8.35 11.43
C TRP A 159 22.17 8.03 11.93
N LYS A 160 22.29 7.00 12.77
CA LYS A 160 23.57 6.45 13.19
C LYS A 160 24.27 5.75 12.03
N ASN A 161 25.56 5.51 12.15
CA ASN A 161 26.25 4.62 11.23
C ASN A 161 25.84 3.15 11.48
N LYS A 162 25.97 2.31 10.47
CA LYS A 162 25.67 0.86 10.58
C LYS A 162 26.55 0.15 11.63
N GLY A 163 27.75 0.65 11.90
CA GLY A 163 28.61 0.13 12.95
C GLY A 163 28.22 0.56 14.37
N ASP A 164 27.38 1.59 14.53
CA ASP A 164 26.99 2.18 15.82
C ASP A 164 25.57 1.77 16.27
N ILE A 165 24.86 0.94 15.48
CA ILE A 165 23.56 0.39 15.85
C ILE A 165 23.72 -0.94 16.59
N PRO A 166 22.69 -1.45 17.29
CA PRO A 166 22.77 -2.76 17.96
C PRO A 166 23.13 -3.89 16.99
N SER A 167 24.04 -4.77 17.40
CA SER A 167 24.49 -5.91 16.59
C SER A 167 23.40 -6.95 16.30
N THR A 168 22.27 -6.87 16.99
CA THR A 168 21.08 -7.69 16.74
C THR A 168 20.26 -7.21 15.54
N PHE A 169 20.49 -5.99 15.06
CA PHE A 169 19.75 -5.44 13.92
C PHE A 169 20.35 -5.95 12.61
N LYS A 170 19.47 -6.30 11.67
CA LYS A 170 19.83 -6.89 10.37
C LYS A 170 20.82 -6.03 9.57
N GLN A 171 20.78 -4.71 9.74
CA GLN A 171 21.62 -3.77 9.02
C GLN A 171 22.96 -3.49 9.71
N TYR A 172 23.21 -4.07 10.89
CA TYR A 172 24.48 -3.92 11.58
C TYR A 172 25.65 -4.42 10.71
N THR A 173 26.71 -3.61 10.65
CA THR A 173 27.96 -4.00 9.98
C THR A 173 29.12 -3.49 10.84
N GLU A 174 29.88 -4.37 11.43
CA GLU A 174 30.99 -4.05 12.33
C GLU A 174 31.98 -3.05 11.69
N GLY A 175 32.29 -1.98 12.39
CA GLY A 175 33.23 -0.96 11.95
C GLY A 175 32.76 -0.09 10.77
N SER A 176 31.53 -0.25 10.30
CA SER A 176 31.00 0.55 9.20
C SER A 176 30.73 1.99 9.62
N THR A 177 31.23 2.95 8.84
CA THR A 177 30.94 4.39 8.94
C THR A 177 29.80 4.84 8.01
N GLU A 178 29.19 3.89 7.27
CA GLU A 178 28.06 4.17 6.39
C GLU A 178 26.80 4.44 7.22
N SER A 179 26.07 5.52 6.90
CA SER A 179 24.81 5.85 7.58
C SER A 179 23.79 4.73 7.41
N TYR A 180 23.05 4.40 8.47
CA TYR A 180 21.97 3.40 8.46
C TYR A 180 20.99 3.57 7.29
N ASN A 181 20.61 4.78 6.95
CA ASN A 181 19.62 5.08 5.91
C ASN A 181 20.22 5.86 4.71
N MET A 182 21.53 5.74 4.45
CA MET A 182 22.23 6.42 3.34
C MET A 182 21.98 7.95 3.27
N ASP A 183 21.49 8.55 4.35
CA ASP A 183 21.08 9.95 4.42
C ASP A 183 21.71 10.60 5.67
N SER A 184 22.56 11.59 5.45
CA SER A 184 23.26 12.34 6.51
C SER A 184 22.52 13.61 6.94
N THR A 185 21.37 13.93 6.32
CA THR A 185 20.62 15.15 6.64
C THR A 185 19.90 15.03 7.98
N THR A 186 19.65 16.18 8.61
CA THR A 186 18.84 16.25 9.82
C THR A 186 17.37 15.99 9.47
N LYS A 187 16.74 15.10 10.20
CA LYS A 187 15.32 14.72 10.08
C LYS A 187 14.53 15.26 11.25
N HIS A 188 13.23 15.44 11.04
CA HIS A 188 12.24 15.69 12.09
C HIS A 188 11.39 14.43 12.27
N GLY A 189 11.01 14.13 13.50
CA GLY A 189 10.16 12.97 13.79
C GLY A 189 10.00 12.73 15.28
N PHE A 190 9.77 11.49 15.64
CA PHE A 190 9.57 11.05 17.02
C PHE A 190 10.47 9.86 17.32
N ILE A 191 10.66 9.57 18.61
CA ILE A 191 11.33 8.35 19.08
C ILE A 191 10.25 7.29 19.35
N ALA A 192 10.33 6.15 18.67
CA ALA A 192 9.29 5.11 18.72
C ALA A 192 9.02 4.60 20.15
N GLN A 193 10.05 4.47 20.98
CA GLN A 193 9.93 4.08 22.38
C GLN A 193 9.17 5.11 23.21
N GLU A 194 9.37 6.40 22.95
CA GLU A 194 8.66 7.48 23.66
C GLU A 194 7.19 7.54 23.23
N VAL A 195 6.92 7.37 21.93
CA VAL A 195 5.55 7.26 21.41
C VAL A 195 4.83 6.07 22.03
N LYS A 196 5.50 4.92 22.13
CA LYS A 196 4.95 3.74 22.80
C LYS A 196 4.59 4.01 24.27
N ALA A 197 5.46 4.68 25.00
CA ALA A 197 5.20 5.05 26.40
C ALA A 197 4.01 6.02 26.52
N ALA A 198 3.87 6.98 25.59
CA ALA A 198 2.72 7.86 25.53
C ALA A 198 1.42 7.08 25.24
N LEU A 199 1.43 6.15 24.28
CA LEU A 199 0.30 5.27 23.98
C LEU A 199 -0.12 4.43 25.19
N ASP A 200 0.83 3.85 25.92
CA ASP A 200 0.56 3.01 27.09
C ASP A 200 -0.06 3.80 28.26
N SER A 201 0.20 5.10 28.34
CA SER A 201 -0.35 5.97 29.37
C SER A 201 -1.70 6.60 29.02
N HIS A 202 -2.18 6.46 27.78
CA HIS A 202 -3.41 7.04 27.27
C HIS A 202 -4.37 5.94 26.78
N SER A 203 -5.27 5.49 27.66
CA SER A 203 -6.18 4.38 27.39
C SER A 203 -7.10 4.61 26.19
N GLU A 204 -7.40 5.87 25.86
CA GLU A 204 -8.21 6.28 24.72
C GLU A 204 -7.55 6.04 23.35
N VAL A 205 -6.23 5.79 23.30
CA VAL A 205 -5.46 5.47 22.08
C VAL A 205 -4.78 4.11 22.14
N LYS A 206 -4.83 3.41 23.25
CA LYS A 206 -4.04 2.19 23.53
C LYS A 206 -4.18 1.08 22.48
N ASP A 207 -5.36 0.93 21.90
CA ASP A 207 -5.65 -0.11 20.91
C ASP A 207 -5.41 0.34 19.47
N GLY A 208 -4.92 1.57 19.27
CA GLY A 208 -4.64 2.17 17.96
C GLY A 208 -3.32 1.70 17.34
N GLN A 209 -3.29 0.49 16.83
CA GLN A 209 -2.11 -0.20 16.26
C GLN A 209 -1.46 0.50 15.05
N SER A 210 -2.07 1.54 14.47
CA SER A 210 -1.55 2.22 13.28
C SER A 210 -0.44 3.24 13.57
N ILE A 211 -0.15 3.55 14.83
CA ILE A 211 0.82 4.59 15.22
C ILE A 211 2.18 3.99 15.56
N TRP A 212 2.23 2.79 16.14
CA TRP A 212 3.46 2.13 16.56
C TRP A 212 3.43 0.66 16.19
N ASP A 213 4.58 0.14 15.78
CA ASP A 213 4.78 -1.27 15.44
C ASP A 213 6.19 -1.72 15.82
N ILE A 214 6.38 -3.05 15.96
CA ILE A 214 7.66 -3.69 16.25
C ILE A 214 7.91 -4.86 15.29
N ALA A 215 9.02 -4.80 14.61
CA ALA A 215 9.48 -5.87 13.73
C ALA A 215 10.04 -7.06 14.52
N SER A 216 10.19 -8.22 13.86
CA SER A 216 10.70 -9.45 14.47
C SER A 216 12.13 -9.36 15.00
N ASP A 217 12.93 -8.40 14.53
CA ASP A 217 14.29 -8.11 15.00
C ASP A 217 14.32 -7.10 16.15
N GLY A 218 13.15 -6.65 16.65
CA GLY A 218 13.01 -5.67 17.71
C GLY A 218 13.10 -4.21 17.25
N THR A 219 13.25 -3.94 15.95
CA THR A 219 13.20 -2.57 15.41
C THR A 219 11.78 -2.02 15.57
N GLN A 220 11.65 -0.83 16.16
CA GLN A 220 10.37 -0.15 16.33
C GLN A 220 10.17 0.92 15.26
N SER A 221 8.94 1.08 14.82
CA SER A 221 8.53 2.04 13.79
C SER A 221 7.30 2.84 14.21
N ILE A 222 7.08 3.98 13.55
CA ILE A 222 5.94 4.88 13.77
C ILE A 222 5.24 5.11 12.44
N GLY A 223 3.90 5.02 12.47
CA GLY A 223 3.03 5.42 11.38
C GLY A 223 2.48 6.82 11.61
N ASP A 224 3.12 7.84 11.04
CA ASP A 224 2.78 9.26 11.29
C ASP A 224 1.34 9.60 10.89
N SER A 225 0.79 8.95 9.88
CA SER A 225 -0.60 9.17 9.42
C SER A 225 -1.64 8.82 10.49
N GLY A 226 -1.34 7.90 11.39
CA GLY A 226 -2.20 7.57 12.53
C GLY A 226 -2.42 8.71 13.50
N LEU A 227 -1.52 9.69 13.53
CA LEU A 227 -1.62 10.89 14.39
C LEU A 227 -2.58 11.95 13.84
N ILE A 228 -2.90 11.95 12.55
CA ILE A 228 -3.68 13.02 11.91
C ILE A 228 -5.07 13.22 12.55
N PRO A 229 -5.91 12.17 12.78
CA PRO A 229 -7.20 12.37 13.43
C PRO A 229 -7.09 12.95 14.84
N MET A 230 -6.03 12.57 15.58
CA MET A 230 -5.77 13.05 16.94
C MET A 230 -5.29 14.51 16.95
N LEU A 231 -4.49 14.90 15.95
CA LEU A 231 -4.11 16.31 15.74
C LEU A 231 -5.34 17.18 15.42
N VAL A 232 -6.26 16.69 14.59
CA VAL A 232 -7.53 17.39 14.30
C VAL A 232 -8.32 17.57 15.59
N LYS A 233 -8.48 16.51 16.39
CA LYS A 233 -9.19 16.59 17.68
C LYS A 233 -8.50 17.54 18.66
N ALA A 234 -7.18 17.50 18.75
CA ALA A 234 -6.40 18.40 19.61
C ALA A 234 -6.56 19.88 19.20
N LEU A 235 -6.59 20.17 17.89
CA LEU A 235 -6.85 21.52 17.39
C LEU A 235 -8.27 22.00 17.75
N GLN A 236 -9.28 21.15 17.60
CA GLN A 236 -10.66 21.46 18.01
C GLN A 236 -10.73 21.78 19.51
N GLU A 237 -10.10 20.97 20.36
CA GLU A 237 -10.07 21.23 21.81
C GLU A 237 -9.28 22.49 22.19
N ALA A 238 -8.26 22.86 21.43
CA ALA A 238 -7.55 24.11 21.61
C ALA A 238 -8.39 25.32 21.22
N ASP A 239 -9.12 25.22 20.12
CA ASP A 239 -10.05 26.26 19.65
C ASP A 239 -11.18 26.51 20.65
N ASP A 240 -11.83 25.47 21.16
CA ASP A 240 -12.84 25.54 22.23
C ASP A 240 -12.31 26.28 23.48
N LYS A 241 -11.04 26.02 23.86
CA LYS A 241 -10.41 26.72 25.01
C LYS A 241 -10.15 28.20 24.73
N ILE A 242 -9.72 28.52 23.51
CA ILE A 242 -9.50 29.92 23.09
C ILE A 242 -10.83 30.70 23.13
N ASP A 243 -11.91 30.11 22.60
CA ASP A 243 -13.24 30.74 22.61
C ASP A 243 -13.77 30.97 24.03
N ALA A 244 -13.60 29.97 24.91
CA ALA A 244 -13.97 30.09 26.31
C ALA A 244 -13.18 31.20 27.03
N LEU A 245 -11.88 31.31 26.77
CA LEU A 245 -11.04 32.38 27.33
C LEU A 245 -11.43 33.75 26.77
N THR A 246 -11.67 33.86 25.46
CA THR A 246 -12.11 35.09 24.80
C THR A 246 -13.45 35.59 25.39
N THR A 247 -14.40 34.68 25.59
CA THR A 247 -15.69 34.99 26.22
C THR A 247 -15.50 35.51 27.66
N ARG A 248 -14.60 34.88 28.44
CA ARG A 248 -14.31 35.33 29.80
C ARG A 248 -13.66 36.72 29.82
N ILE A 249 -12.74 37.00 28.90
CA ILE A 249 -12.10 38.32 28.79
C ILE A 249 -13.15 39.38 28.46
N THR A 250 -13.98 39.17 27.44
CA THR A 250 -15.05 40.07 27.07
C THR A 250 -16.00 40.35 28.24
N THR A 251 -16.31 39.36 29.06
CA THR A 251 -17.16 39.51 30.25
C THR A 251 -16.49 40.31 31.38
N LEU A 252 -15.14 40.30 31.45
CA LEU A 252 -14.38 41.03 32.46
C LEU A 252 -14.11 42.48 32.06
N GLU A 253 -14.13 42.78 30.76
CA GLU A 253 -13.87 44.11 30.20
C GLU A 253 -15.14 44.96 30.02
N GLY A 254 -16.34 44.37 30.09
CA GLY A 254 -17.66 45.03 29.96
C GLY A 254 -18.35 45.21 31.28
#